data_c886f11d745f21cd1520af7a337acf08
#
_entry.id   c886f11d745f21cd1520af7a337acf08
#
_cell.length_a   1.000
_cell.length_b   1.000
_cell.length_c   1.000
_cell.angle_alpha   90.00
_cell.angle_beta   90.00
_cell.angle_gamma   90.00
#
_symmetry.space_group_name_H-M   'P 1'
#
loop_
_entity.id
_entity.type
_entity.pdbx_description
1 polymer ?
#
loop_
_entity_poly.entity_id
_entity_poly.type
_entity_poly.pdbx_seq_one_letter_code
_entity_poly.pdbx_strand_id
1 'polypeptide(L)'
;LQGREYVGLSPFSKEKSPSFFVNDDKGFFHDFSSGKHGDIISFLQETERLSFVEAVQRLAAEAGMQLPAEDPREAEREQKRAGLSDWMDLAQKWFAANLRRTPGKAARDYLEKRGLPEDQWERFGLGYAPNDREGLKQALVQRGAKPAELVEAGLLISPESGGQPYDRFRDRLMFPILDARGRIVSFGGRAMNPDDRAKYLNGPESPLFHKGATLYGLPEARRILGAESRNDQAIIVVEGYMDVIACQRAGLPAVAPMGTALTEEQMERLWRVSHEPVLCFDGDAAGLRAAYRAIERALPLLKAGRSFRFSLLGGGQDPDDILRDKGAPALRQALSETHGFAEVLFRREQDVEPLDTPERKAGFKARLRAAAGAIQDKDLAEQYRRDLYERFDALFPRSPQRAPWTPGQGRGRFGPPPKMGQTVEGAQAMQSLFRAIEPVPAALAHGAIDDPERMDDHLEAISSHGFGDKALDGLAQELVRLRLSGQSLDSAALRRHLAQSGHDALVREVEKAAAKSGAPFLAANAPLAEARVRWSQAFDASTRVAALEDALSQARGVPGQDEAFRRLKAERDALRRAIKAGTIWEDSAGA
;
A
#
# COMPACT_ATOMS: atom_id res chain seq x y z
N LEU A 1 33.73 -21.66 33.66
CA LEU A 1 33.60 -21.95 32.21
C LEU A 1 32.63 -23.09 32.03
N GLN A 2 31.60 -22.87 31.21
CA GLN A 2 30.68 -23.92 30.79
C GLN A 2 30.71 -23.98 29.25
N GLY A 3 31.46 -24.92 28.70
CA GLY A 3 31.79 -24.96 27.28
C GLY A 3 32.74 -23.83 26.85
N ARG A 4 32.29 -22.94 25.95
CA ARG A 4 33.04 -21.74 25.48
C ARG A 4 32.54 -20.44 26.14
N GLU A 5 31.73 -20.52 27.17
CA GLU A 5 31.11 -19.37 27.81
C GLU A 5 31.50 -19.28 29.29
N TYR A 6 31.66 -18.08 29.77
CA TYR A 6 31.77 -17.80 31.19
C TYR A 6 30.37 -17.68 31.78
N VAL A 7 30.13 -18.34 32.93
CA VAL A 7 28.84 -18.36 33.60
C VAL A 7 29.01 -17.86 35.02
N GLY A 8 28.14 -16.94 35.43
CA GLY A 8 28.15 -16.34 36.76
C GLY A 8 26.78 -15.97 37.28
N LEU A 9 26.73 -15.39 38.47
CA LEU A 9 25.49 -14.81 39.00
C LEU A 9 25.18 -13.51 38.28
N SER A 10 23.89 -13.21 38.11
CA SER A 10 23.44 -11.99 37.46
C SER A 10 23.87 -10.73 38.22
N PRO A 11 24.48 -9.74 37.54
CA PRO A 11 24.71 -8.42 38.11
C PRO A 11 23.46 -7.56 38.15
N PHE A 12 22.36 -7.99 37.49
CA PHE A 12 21.13 -7.23 37.33
C PHE A 12 20.01 -7.69 38.28
N SER A 13 20.14 -8.89 38.88
CA SER A 13 19.14 -9.45 39.81
C SER A 13 19.80 -10.17 40.99
N LYS A 14 19.11 -10.25 42.11
CA LYS A 14 19.56 -11.06 43.27
C LYS A 14 19.13 -12.51 43.07
N GLU A 15 20.04 -13.37 42.70
CA GLU A 15 19.81 -14.80 42.50
C GLU A 15 20.84 -15.67 43.23
N LYS A 16 20.52 -16.97 43.35
CA LYS A 16 21.42 -17.95 44.00
C LYS A 16 22.01 -18.96 43.02
N SER A 17 21.48 -19.02 41.79
CA SER A 17 21.94 -19.91 40.76
C SER A 17 22.48 -19.10 39.59
N PRO A 18 23.62 -19.50 38.97
CA PRO A 18 24.21 -18.76 37.85
C PRO A 18 23.28 -18.71 36.63
N SER A 19 22.95 -17.51 36.15
CA SER A 19 22.15 -17.25 34.97
C SER A 19 22.72 -16.22 34.01
N PHE A 20 23.89 -15.65 34.35
CA PHE A 20 24.61 -14.67 33.55
C PHE A 20 25.69 -15.34 32.71
N PHE A 21 25.59 -15.26 31.39
CA PHE A 21 26.46 -15.88 30.41
C PHE A 21 27.21 -14.82 29.62
N VAL A 22 28.52 -15.01 29.45
CA VAL A 22 29.38 -14.17 28.62
C VAL A 22 30.09 -15.04 27.60
N ASN A 23 29.94 -14.69 26.34
CA ASN A 23 30.68 -15.28 25.24
C ASN A 23 31.77 -14.30 24.80
N ASP A 24 33.02 -14.60 25.17
CA ASP A 24 34.18 -13.72 24.92
C ASP A 24 34.50 -13.64 23.42
N ASP A 25 34.38 -14.76 22.69
CA ASP A 25 34.62 -14.80 21.24
C ASP A 25 33.67 -13.89 20.46
N LYS A 26 32.47 -13.70 20.97
CA LYS A 26 31.43 -12.86 20.34
C LYS A 26 31.34 -11.46 20.95
N GLY A 27 32.03 -11.21 22.09
CA GLY A 27 31.92 -9.97 22.84
C GLY A 27 30.49 -9.68 23.34
N PHE A 28 29.71 -10.72 23.72
CA PHE A 28 28.29 -10.62 23.99
C PHE A 28 27.93 -11.29 25.33
N PHE A 29 27.03 -10.65 26.09
CA PHE A 29 26.48 -11.24 27.31
C PHE A 29 24.97 -11.51 27.16
N HIS A 30 24.49 -12.50 27.93
CA HIS A 30 23.08 -12.78 28.08
C HIS A 30 22.76 -13.15 29.53
N ASP A 31 21.83 -12.44 30.14
CA ASP A 31 21.34 -12.71 31.48
C ASP A 31 19.91 -13.28 31.45
N PHE A 32 19.77 -14.56 31.72
CA PHE A 32 18.48 -15.25 31.66
C PHE A 32 17.54 -14.87 32.81
N SER A 33 18.05 -14.32 33.91
CA SER A 33 17.23 -13.94 35.06
C SER A 33 16.51 -12.60 34.87
N SER A 34 17.16 -11.64 34.20
CA SER A 34 16.59 -10.32 33.90
C SER A 34 16.14 -10.15 32.45
N GLY A 35 16.48 -11.10 31.55
CA GLY A 35 16.25 -11.01 30.11
C GLY A 35 17.17 -10.00 29.40
N LYS A 36 18.13 -9.40 30.11
CA LYS A 36 19.07 -8.43 29.54
C LYS A 36 20.15 -9.13 28.73
N HIS A 37 20.53 -8.52 27.63
CA HIS A 37 21.57 -9.01 26.74
C HIS A 37 22.20 -7.86 25.96
N GLY A 38 23.43 -8.00 25.49
CA GLY A 38 24.10 -6.98 24.69
C GLY A 38 25.63 -7.15 24.68
N ASP A 39 26.28 -6.12 24.16
CA ASP A 39 27.74 -5.99 24.14
C ASP A 39 28.29 -5.35 25.44
N ILE A 40 29.59 -5.14 25.50
CA ILE A 40 30.25 -4.54 26.66
C ILE A 40 29.80 -3.10 26.94
N ILE A 41 29.41 -2.35 25.89
CA ILE A 41 28.90 -0.98 26.05
C ILE A 41 27.54 -1.04 26.73
N SER A 42 26.65 -1.88 26.23
CA SER A 42 25.32 -2.12 26.82
C SER A 42 25.44 -2.60 28.27
N PHE A 43 26.42 -3.45 28.57
CA PHE A 43 26.68 -3.93 29.92
C PHE A 43 27.00 -2.78 30.88
N LEU A 44 27.94 -1.89 30.50
CA LEU A 44 28.29 -0.74 31.32
C LEU A 44 27.15 0.28 31.50
N GLN A 45 26.36 0.49 30.43
CA GLN A 45 25.18 1.35 30.52
C GLN A 45 24.15 0.82 31.54
N GLU A 46 23.97 -0.48 31.59
CA GLU A 46 22.97 -1.11 32.44
C GLU A 46 23.45 -1.29 33.90
N THR A 47 24.74 -1.62 34.09
CA THR A 47 25.30 -1.88 35.43
C THR A 47 25.71 -0.61 36.16
N GLU A 48 26.24 0.36 35.43
CA GLU A 48 26.80 1.59 36.03
C GLU A 48 25.94 2.83 35.70
N ARG A 49 24.83 2.64 34.93
CA ARG A 49 23.93 3.72 34.51
C ARG A 49 24.62 4.83 33.71
N LEU A 50 25.66 4.47 32.98
CA LEU A 50 26.39 5.39 32.12
C LEU A 50 25.62 5.67 30.85
N SER A 51 25.78 6.88 30.31
CA SER A 51 25.37 7.16 28.93
C SER A 51 26.27 6.38 27.95
N PHE A 52 25.84 6.25 26.70
CA PHE A 52 26.66 5.60 25.66
C PHE A 52 28.07 6.23 25.54
N VAL A 53 28.13 7.57 25.57
CA VAL A 53 29.40 8.32 25.47
C VAL A 53 30.30 8.05 26.66
N GLU A 54 29.75 8.09 27.88
CA GLU A 54 30.51 7.80 29.10
C GLU A 54 31.02 6.34 29.13
N ALA A 55 30.20 5.38 28.69
CA ALA A 55 30.64 3.99 28.58
C ALA A 55 31.79 3.82 27.55
N VAL A 56 31.69 4.47 26.40
CA VAL A 56 32.75 4.47 25.37
C VAL A 56 34.03 5.17 25.89
N GLN A 57 33.90 6.31 26.58
CA GLN A 57 35.01 7.03 27.16
C GLN A 57 35.78 6.16 28.20
N ARG A 58 35.02 5.45 29.03
CA ARG A 58 35.59 4.55 30.02
C ARG A 58 36.33 3.38 29.39
N LEU A 59 35.72 2.72 28.41
CA LEU A 59 36.35 1.61 27.69
C LEU A 59 37.59 2.06 26.91
N ALA A 60 37.54 3.24 26.30
CA ALA A 60 38.71 3.82 25.62
C ALA A 60 39.87 4.11 26.58
N ALA A 61 39.55 4.65 27.77
CA ALA A 61 40.55 4.88 28.82
C ALA A 61 41.20 3.56 29.32
N GLU A 62 40.39 2.51 29.53
CA GLU A 62 40.87 1.18 29.90
C GLU A 62 41.72 0.52 28.79
N ALA A 63 41.34 0.73 27.53
CA ALA A 63 42.07 0.24 26.36
C ALA A 63 43.29 1.09 25.99
N GLY A 64 43.56 2.21 26.68
CA GLY A 64 44.61 3.16 26.35
C GLY A 64 44.41 3.88 25.01
N MET A 65 43.20 3.93 24.53
CA MET A 65 42.81 4.59 23.27
C MET A 65 42.47 6.06 23.53
N GLN A 66 42.99 6.96 22.71
CA GLN A 66 42.53 8.35 22.71
C GLN A 66 41.32 8.48 21.83
N LEU A 67 40.19 8.87 22.43
CA LEU A 67 39.03 9.27 21.66
C LEU A 67 39.29 10.58 20.94
N PRO A 68 38.72 10.80 19.75
CA PRO A 68 38.75 12.11 19.12
C PRO A 68 38.24 13.16 20.11
N ALA A 69 38.96 14.28 20.26
CA ALA A 69 38.48 15.39 21.08
C ALA A 69 37.11 15.84 20.57
N GLU A 70 36.14 15.95 21.46
CA GLU A 70 34.85 16.55 21.10
C GLU A 70 35.10 17.95 20.49
N ASP A 71 34.59 18.17 19.27
CA ASP A 71 34.68 19.52 18.69
C ASP A 71 33.85 20.45 19.57
N PRO A 72 34.43 21.48 20.19
CA PRO A 72 33.71 22.41 21.04
C PRO A 72 32.47 23.01 20.36
N ARG A 73 32.50 23.10 19.04
CA ARG A 73 31.36 23.55 18.21
C ARG A 73 30.22 22.53 18.13
N GLU A 74 30.56 21.23 18.20
CA GLU A 74 29.51 20.18 18.25
C GLU A 74 28.86 20.15 19.63
N ALA A 75 29.61 20.24 20.69
CA ALA A 75 29.07 20.33 22.06
C ALA A 75 28.16 21.56 22.24
N GLU A 76 28.58 22.73 21.73
CA GLU A 76 27.76 23.95 21.74
C GLU A 76 26.47 23.78 20.91
N ARG A 77 26.57 23.12 19.75
CA ARG A 77 25.39 22.79 18.92
C ARG A 77 24.44 21.85 19.63
N GLU A 78 24.95 20.80 20.30
CA GLU A 78 24.11 19.85 21.04
C GLU A 78 23.43 20.53 22.24
N GLN A 79 24.16 21.36 23.00
CA GLN A 79 23.58 22.12 24.10
C GLN A 79 22.48 23.09 23.61
N LYS A 80 22.71 23.76 22.49
CA LYS A 80 21.71 24.61 21.85
C LYS A 80 20.47 23.82 21.40
N ARG A 81 20.68 22.65 20.78
CA ARG A 81 19.59 21.75 20.37
C ARG A 81 18.80 21.25 21.56
N ALA A 82 19.43 20.91 22.67
CA ALA A 82 18.75 20.51 23.90
C ALA A 82 17.82 21.63 24.41
N GLY A 83 18.32 22.87 24.50
CA GLY A 83 17.49 24.02 24.90
C GLY A 83 16.29 24.27 23.96
N LEU A 84 16.49 24.15 22.63
CA LEU A 84 15.38 24.27 21.68
C LEU A 84 14.38 23.12 21.81
N SER A 85 14.82 21.89 22.14
CA SER A 85 13.93 20.75 22.38
C SER A 85 13.02 20.96 23.59
N ASP A 86 13.55 21.57 24.67
CA ASP A 86 12.75 21.89 25.86
C ASP A 86 11.61 22.87 25.53
N TRP A 87 11.85 23.83 24.65
CA TRP A 87 10.80 24.76 24.19
C TRP A 87 9.74 24.04 23.33
N MET A 88 10.13 23.05 22.54
CA MET A 88 9.18 22.23 21.78
C MET A 88 8.26 21.42 22.71
N ASP A 89 8.80 20.81 23.76
CA ASP A 89 8.01 20.06 24.75
C ASP A 89 7.04 20.97 25.52
N LEU A 90 7.47 22.17 25.88
CA LEU A 90 6.60 23.15 26.53
C LEU A 90 5.51 23.67 25.58
N ALA A 91 5.84 23.88 24.30
CA ALA A 91 4.85 24.25 23.28
C ALA A 91 3.80 23.14 23.10
N GLN A 92 4.23 21.87 23.06
CA GLN A 92 3.33 20.72 22.98
C GLN A 92 2.35 20.70 24.16
N LYS A 93 2.84 20.85 25.38
CA LYS A 93 1.99 20.89 26.59
C LYS A 93 0.98 22.04 26.52
N TRP A 94 1.40 23.18 25.99
CA TRP A 94 0.52 24.35 25.82
C TRP A 94 -0.56 24.09 24.76
N PHE A 95 -0.21 23.50 23.60
CA PHE A 95 -1.18 23.14 22.56
C PHE A 95 -2.16 22.06 23.06
N ALA A 96 -1.68 21.03 23.75
CA ALA A 96 -2.52 19.98 24.31
C ALA A 96 -3.53 20.53 25.34
N ALA A 97 -3.10 21.46 26.19
CA ALA A 97 -3.99 22.12 27.14
C ALA A 97 -5.07 22.96 26.43
N ASN A 98 -4.73 23.69 25.35
CA ASN A 98 -5.68 24.48 24.59
C ASN A 98 -6.68 23.64 23.82
N LEU A 99 -6.32 22.43 23.35
CA LEU A 99 -7.25 21.50 22.72
C LEU A 99 -8.40 21.13 23.67
N ARG A 100 -8.10 20.92 24.97
CA ARG A 100 -9.08 20.55 26.00
C ARG A 100 -9.91 21.74 26.52
N ARG A 101 -9.49 22.99 26.28
CA ARG A 101 -10.17 24.21 26.72
C ARG A 101 -11.18 24.73 25.70
N THR A 102 -11.91 25.78 26.06
CA THR A 102 -12.92 26.44 25.21
C THR A 102 -12.40 26.80 23.81
N PRO A 103 -11.19 27.39 23.63
CA PRO A 103 -10.69 27.73 22.31
C PRO A 103 -10.57 26.54 21.35
N GLY A 104 -10.31 25.34 21.88
CA GLY A 104 -10.14 24.12 21.09
C GLY A 104 -11.42 23.46 20.60
N LYS A 105 -12.61 24.06 20.83
CA LYS A 105 -13.89 23.43 20.48
C LYS A 105 -13.95 22.98 19.02
N ALA A 106 -13.63 23.87 18.08
CA ALA A 106 -13.69 23.55 16.65
C ALA A 106 -12.75 22.38 16.27
N ALA A 107 -11.57 22.30 16.90
CA ALA A 107 -10.64 21.19 16.68
C ALA A 107 -11.19 19.87 17.27
N ARG A 108 -11.83 19.91 18.46
CA ARG A 108 -12.49 18.71 19.05
C ARG A 108 -13.64 18.23 18.17
N ASP A 109 -14.53 19.13 17.74
CA ASP A 109 -15.65 18.80 16.85
C ASP A 109 -15.15 18.16 15.54
N TYR A 110 -14.00 18.63 15.02
CA TYR A 110 -13.35 18.04 13.87
C TYR A 110 -12.82 16.61 14.16
N LEU A 111 -12.15 16.42 15.29
CA LEU A 111 -11.61 15.11 15.68
C LEU A 111 -12.73 14.09 15.93
N GLU A 112 -13.81 14.51 16.57
CA GLU A 112 -15.01 13.68 16.77
C GLU A 112 -15.64 13.27 15.44
N LYS A 113 -15.80 14.21 14.50
CA LYS A 113 -16.29 13.93 13.15
C LYS A 113 -15.40 12.93 12.39
N ARG A 114 -14.08 12.95 12.66
CA ARG A 114 -13.10 11.98 12.11
C ARG A 114 -13.04 10.67 12.91
N GLY A 115 -13.92 10.50 13.90
CA GLY A 115 -13.95 9.29 14.72
C GLY A 115 -12.71 9.07 15.58
N LEU A 116 -11.98 10.14 15.94
CA LEU A 116 -10.82 10.08 16.82
C LEU A 116 -11.21 10.47 18.26
N PRO A 117 -11.39 9.49 19.17
CA PRO A 117 -11.87 9.72 20.51
C PRO A 117 -10.80 10.39 21.40
N GLU A 118 -11.24 11.05 22.48
CA GLU A 118 -10.39 11.87 23.35
C GLU A 118 -9.26 11.09 24.02
N ASP A 119 -9.49 9.83 24.39
CA ASP A 119 -8.49 8.95 25.00
C ASP A 119 -7.27 8.69 24.09
N GLN A 120 -7.41 8.91 22.80
CA GLN A 120 -6.32 8.75 21.83
C GLN A 120 -5.55 10.04 21.53
N TRP A 121 -6.07 11.21 21.91
CA TRP A 121 -5.39 12.47 21.59
C TRP A 121 -4.01 12.57 22.21
N GLU A 122 -3.83 12.07 23.42
CA GLU A 122 -2.54 12.06 24.11
C GLU A 122 -1.54 11.11 23.44
N ARG A 123 -2.00 9.93 23.00
CA ARG A 123 -1.18 8.97 22.26
C ARG A 123 -0.54 9.58 21.02
N PHE A 124 -1.29 10.43 20.30
CA PHE A 124 -0.80 11.10 19.09
C PHE A 124 -0.27 12.51 19.37
N GLY A 125 -0.24 12.94 20.63
CA GLY A 125 0.24 14.25 21.03
C GLY A 125 -0.54 15.41 20.41
N LEU A 126 -1.85 15.26 20.18
CA LEU A 126 -2.65 16.27 19.52
C LEU A 126 -2.81 17.50 20.39
N GLY A 127 -2.86 18.67 19.74
CA GLY A 127 -3.04 19.95 20.39
C GLY A 127 -3.83 20.95 19.55
N TYR A 128 -4.04 22.14 20.08
CA TYR A 128 -4.66 23.22 19.34
C TYR A 128 -3.91 24.53 19.56
N ALA A 129 -3.61 25.23 18.47
CA ALA A 129 -3.09 26.58 18.47
C ALA A 129 -4.27 27.56 18.33
N PRO A 130 -4.63 28.30 19.37
CA PRO A 130 -5.70 29.32 19.31
C PRO A 130 -5.47 30.37 18.23
N ASN A 131 -6.53 31.04 17.82
CA ASN A 131 -6.43 32.21 16.93
C ASN A 131 -5.93 33.43 17.68
N ASP A 132 -4.71 33.34 18.21
CA ASP A 132 -4.01 34.40 18.93
C ASP A 132 -2.64 34.63 18.27
N ARG A 133 -2.24 35.88 18.17
CA ARG A 133 -0.99 36.25 17.53
C ARG A 133 0.23 36.07 18.44
N GLU A 134 0.03 36.05 19.74
CA GLU A 134 1.10 36.09 20.74
C GLU A 134 0.92 35.11 21.91
N GLY A 135 -0.12 34.32 21.91
CA GLY A 135 -0.47 33.46 23.05
C GLY A 135 0.62 32.44 23.41
N LEU A 136 1.18 31.73 22.44
CA LEU A 136 2.30 30.80 22.66
C LEU A 136 3.56 31.58 23.08
N LYS A 137 3.88 32.68 22.36
CA LYS A 137 5.03 33.53 22.66
C LYS A 137 5.01 33.97 24.12
N GLN A 138 3.91 34.56 24.58
CA GLN A 138 3.78 35.03 25.95
C GLN A 138 3.92 33.91 26.98
N ALA A 139 3.29 32.74 26.71
CA ALA A 139 3.34 31.60 27.60
C ALA A 139 4.77 31.04 27.76
N LEU A 140 5.58 31.01 26.69
CA LEU A 140 6.96 30.54 26.75
C LEU A 140 7.95 31.59 27.25
N VAL A 141 7.76 32.86 26.90
CA VAL A 141 8.60 33.96 27.42
C VAL A 141 8.45 34.08 28.95
N GLN A 142 7.23 33.90 29.49
CA GLN A 142 7.01 33.85 30.94
C GLN A 142 7.77 32.72 31.63
N ARG A 143 8.16 31.66 30.87
CA ARG A 143 9.00 30.56 31.34
C ARG A 143 10.49 30.74 31.05
N GLY A 144 10.90 31.92 30.56
CA GLY A 144 12.30 32.28 30.33
C GLY A 144 12.78 32.12 28.88
N ALA A 145 11.92 31.71 27.92
CA ALA A 145 12.32 31.63 26.53
C ALA A 145 12.63 33.01 25.94
N LYS A 146 13.70 33.10 25.16
CA LYS A 146 13.98 34.29 24.36
C LYS A 146 13.23 34.19 23.03
N PRO A 147 12.56 35.25 22.54
CA PRO A 147 11.86 35.24 21.26
C PRO A 147 12.71 34.75 20.09
N ALA A 148 14.02 35.07 20.09
CA ALA A 148 14.95 34.60 19.06
C ALA A 148 15.10 33.05 19.05
N GLU A 149 15.15 32.41 20.22
CA GLU A 149 15.19 30.93 20.33
C GLU A 149 13.91 30.30 19.80
N LEU A 150 12.75 30.91 20.07
CA LEU A 150 11.46 30.43 19.56
C LEU A 150 11.30 30.63 18.05
N VAL A 151 11.90 31.66 17.47
CA VAL A 151 11.99 31.84 16.01
C VAL A 151 12.87 30.77 15.42
N GLU A 152 14.04 30.48 16.01
CA GLU A 152 14.96 29.44 15.57
C GLU A 152 14.35 28.04 15.68
N ALA A 153 13.56 27.77 16.72
CA ALA A 153 12.78 26.55 16.87
C ALA A 153 11.62 26.45 15.88
N GLY A 154 11.31 27.50 15.14
CA GLY A 154 10.21 27.53 14.17
C GLY A 154 8.81 27.69 14.80
N LEU A 155 8.73 28.04 16.07
CA LEU A 155 7.47 28.31 16.78
C LEU A 155 6.92 29.71 16.49
N LEU A 156 7.81 30.68 16.26
CA LEU A 156 7.46 32.05 15.89
C LEU A 156 7.92 32.39 14.47
N ILE A 157 7.28 33.42 13.92
CA ILE A 157 7.69 34.09 12.67
C ILE A 157 8.27 35.46 13.02
N SER A 158 9.47 35.73 12.50
CA SER A 158 10.04 37.11 12.49
C SER A 158 9.62 37.80 11.20
N PRO A 159 8.86 38.90 11.23
CA PRO A 159 8.45 39.61 10.03
C PRO A 159 9.65 40.25 9.31
N GLU A 160 9.70 40.12 7.98
CA GLU A 160 10.73 40.77 7.15
C GLU A 160 10.68 42.32 7.27
N SER A 161 9.52 42.88 7.58
CA SER A 161 9.30 44.31 7.78
C SER A 161 9.82 44.88 9.12
N GLY A 162 10.51 44.05 9.95
CA GLY A 162 11.12 44.50 11.20
C GLY A 162 10.15 44.62 12.40
N GLY A 163 9.02 43.90 12.37
CA GLY A 163 8.07 43.85 13.51
C GLY A 163 8.47 42.84 14.60
N GLN A 164 7.71 42.85 15.72
CA GLN A 164 7.88 41.84 16.77
C GLN A 164 7.53 40.42 16.27
N PRO A 165 8.29 39.41 16.67
CA PRO A 165 7.96 38.02 16.37
C PRO A 165 6.58 37.61 16.91
N TYR A 166 5.85 36.80 16.15
CA TYR A 166 4.51 36.35 16.46
C TYR A 166 4.33 34.86 16.21
N ASP A 167 3.29 34.27 16.79
CA ASP A 167 3.01 32.83 16.73
C ASP A 167 2.83 32.35 15.28
N ARG A 168 3.59 31.32 14.89
CA ARG A 168 3.52 30.70 13.55
C ARG A 168 2.19 30.00 13.33
N PHE A 169 1.74 29.25 14.33
CA PHE A 169 0.52 28.45 14.23
C PHE A 169 -0.62 29.19 14.93
N ARG A 170 -1.71 29.41 14.21
CA ARG A 170 -2.91 30.10 14.70
C ARG A 170 -4.14 29.43 14.09
N ASP A 171 -5.17 29.22 14.90
CA ASP A 171 -6.41 28.53 14.54
C ASP A 171 -6.15 27.18 13.84
N ARG A 172 -5.27 26.35 14.46
CA ARG A 172 -4.86 25.06 13.87
C ARG A 172 -4.90 23.93 14.87
N LEU A 173 -5.40 22.77 14.39
CA LEU A 173 -5.16 21.49 15.04
C LEU A 173 -3.68 21.12 14.85
N MET A 174 -2.98 20.79 15.95
CA MET A 174 -1.54 20.62 15.98
C MET A 174 -1.15 19.15 16.06
N PHE A 175 -0.15 18.77 15.28
CA PHE A 175 0.44 17.45 15.21
C PHE A 175 1.95 17.58 15.53
N PRO A 176 2.46 16.98 16.62
CA PRO A 176 3.89 16.98 16.89
C PRO A 176 4.62 16.10 15.90
N ILE A 177 5.74 16.59 15.38
CA ILE A 177 6.63 15.85 14.51
C ILE A 177 7.81 15.39 15.35
N LEU A 178 8.03 14.07 15.41
CA LEU A 178 9.02 13.43 16.26
C LEU A 178 10.24 12.98 15.47
N ASP A 179 11.44 13.06 16.07
CA ASP A 179 12.64 12.42 15.56
C ASP A 179 12.60 10.90 15.82
N ALA A 180 13.64 10.19 15.36
CA ALA A 180 13.74 8.74 15.54
C ALA A 180 13.89 8.30 17.03
N ARG A 181 14.20 9.23 17.94
CA ARG A 181 14.31 9.02 19.39
C ARG A 181 13.02 9.39 20.13
N GLY A 182 11.97 9.84 19.42
CA GLY A 182 10.69 10.27 20.00
C GLY A 182 10.68 11.68 20.57
N ARG A 183 11.69 12.52 20.31
CA ARG A 183 11.73 13.92 20.73
C ARG A 183 11.00 14.79 19.71
N ILE A 184 10.28 15.80 20.18
CA ILE A 184 9.57 16.74 19.31
C ILE A 184 10.58 17.64 18.61
N VAL A 185 10.59 17.62 17.29
CA VAL A 185 11.51 18.42 16.45
C VAL A 185 10.79 19.52 15.67
N SER A 186 9.47 19.40 15.47
CA SER A 186 8.65 20.38 14.77
C SER A 186 7.16 20.11 15.03
N PHE A 187 6.32 20.89 14.38
CA PHE A 187 4.87 20.70 14.37
C PHE A 187 4.30 20.84 12.97
N GLY A 188 3.24 20.08 12.69
CA GLY A 188 2.30 20.33 11.61
C GLY A 188 1.02 20.95 12.17
N GLY A 189 0.37 21.83 11.43
CA GLY A 189 -0.87 22.46 11.84
C GLY A 189 -1.92 22.42 10.74
N ARG A 190 -3.08 21.79 10.98
CA ARG A 190 -4.23 21.80 10.08
C ARG A 190 -5.14 22.99 10.42
N ALA A 191 -5.44 23.84 9.45
CA ALA A 191 -6.34 24.97 9.62
C ALA A 191 -7.76 24.52 10.01
N MET A 192 -8.36 25.19 10.97
CA MET A 192 -9.77 24.99 11.34
C MET A 192 -10.68 25.85 10.46
N ASN A 193 -10.22 27.03 10.04
CA ASN A 193 -10.93 27.84 9.06
C ASN A 193 -10.75 27.25 7.64
N PRO A 194 -11.85 26.88 6.92
CA PRO A 194 -11.79 26.39 5.55
C PRO A 194 -11.20 27.38 4.53
N ASP A 195 -11.32 28.69 4.81
CA ASP A 195 -10.86 29.77 3.93
C ASP A 195 -9.37 30.11 4.10
N ASP A 196 -8.66 29.43 5.01
CA ASP A 196 -7.22 29.60 5.16
C ASP A 196 -6.48 29.16 3.88
N ARG A 197 -5.53 29.98 3.41
CA ARG A 197 -4.73 29.72 2.21
C ARG A 197 -4.01 28.37 2.24
N ALA A 198 -3.64 27.90 3.42
CA ALA A 198 -2.92 26.65 3.61
C ALA A 198 -3.70 25.71 4.54
N LYS A 199 -4.37 24.69 3.97
CA LYS A 199 -5.04 23.65 4.75
C LYS A 199 -4.10 23.01 5.77
N TYR A 200 -2.84 22.74 5.39
CA TYR A 200 -1.78 22.25 6.27
C TYR A 200 -0.57 23.19 6.22
N LEU A 201 -0.02 23.49 7.38
CA LEU A 201 1.19 24.28 7.55
C LEU A 201 2.18 23.49 8.40
N ASN A 202 3.38 23.25 7.90
CA ASN A 202 4.46 22.62 8.63
C ASN A 202 5.45 23.68 9.17
N GLY A 203 6.18 23.31 10.22
CA GLY A 203 7.31 24.10 10.68
C GLY A 203 8.35 24.35 9.59
N PRO A 204 9.17 25.39 9.72
CA PRO A 204 10.26 25.67 8.80
C PRO A 204 11.43 24.71 9.05
N GLU A 205 12.41 24.72 8.16
CA GLU A 205 13.72 24.15 8.45
C GLU A 205 14.31 24.80 9.71
N SER A 206 14.89 24.00 10.60
CA SER A 206 15.47 24.47 11.86
C SER A 206 16.64 23.57 12.27
N PRO A 207 17.42 23.96 13.29
CA PRO A 207 18.46 23.08 13.83
C PRO A 207 17.95 21.72 14.34
N LEU A 208 16.65 21.63 14.70
CA LEU A 208 15.99 20.39 15.14
C LEU A 208 15.37 19.61 13.99
N PHE A 209 14.92 20.27 12.93
CA PHE A 209 14.00 19.71 11.95
C PHE A 209 14.49 19.90 10.52
N HIS A 210 14.67 18.79 9.83
CA HIS A 210 14.94 18.74 8.39
C HIS A 210 13.79 18.05 7.67
N LYS A 211 12.99 18.84 6.96
CA LYS A 211 11.75 18.41 6.33
C LYS A 211 11.99 17.27 5.30
N GLY A 212 13.06 17.40 4.52
CA GLY A 212 13.44 16.42 3.50
C GLY A 212 13.89 15.07 4.05
N ALA A 213 14.22 15.00 5.35
CA ALA A 213 14.70 13.80 6.00
C ALA A 213 13.72 13.20 7.01
N THR A 214 12.72 13.95 7.44
CA THR A 214 11.80 13.54 8.50
C THR A 214 10.56 12.87 7.92
N LEU A 215 10.13 11.79 8.58
CA LEU A 215 8.87 11.08 8.31
C LEU A 215 7.98 11.18 9.54
N TYR A 216 6.77 11.69 9.38
CA TYR A 216 5.77 11.73 10.45
C TYR A 216 5.36 10.33 10.85
N GLY A 217 5.22 10.07 12.15
CA GLY A 217 4.75 8.79 12.69
C GLY A 217 5.82 7.69 12.77
N LEU A 218 7.10 7.96 12.41
CA LEU A 218 8.15 6.94 12.35
C LEU A 218 8.43 6.22 13.69
N PRO A 219 8.48 6.89 14.86
CA PRO A 219 8.70 6.20 16.14
C PRO A 219 7.61 5.18 16.45
N GLU A 220 6.35 5.55 16.28
CA GLU A 220 5.20 4.66 16.52
C GLU A 220 5.15 3.52 15.48
N ALA A 221 5.47 3.79 14.21
CA ALA A 221 5.55 2.76 13.19
C ALA A 221 6.63 1.71 13.55
N ARG A 222 7.79 2.12 14.06
CA ARG A 222 8.82 1.22 14.56
C ARG A 222 8.35 0.42 15.78
N ARG A 223 7.62 1.04 16.69
CA ARG A 223 7.05 0.36 17.85
C ARG A 223 6.06 -0.74 17.43
N ILE A 224 5.22 -0.46 16.44
CA ILE A 224 4.27 -1.45 15.90
C ILE A 224 5.04 -2.62 15.26
N LEU A 225 6.05 -2.35 14.44
CA LEU A 225 6.88 -3.38 13.81
C LEU A 225 7.64 -4.24 14.85
N GLY A 226 8.12 -3.64 15.94
CA GLY A 226 8.85 -4.35 17.00
C GLY A 226 7.96 -5.17 17.94
N ALA A 227 6.68 -4.79 18.11
CA ALA A 227 5.74 -5.48 18.97
C ALA A 227 5.20 -6.79 18.36
N GLU A 228 5.14 -6.87 17.04
CA GLU A 228 4.75 -8.09 16.34
C GLU A 228 6.02 -8.77 15.82
N SER A 229 6.39 -9.92 16.41
CA SER A 229 7.50 -10.79 15.98
C SER A 229 7.31 -11.36 14.55
N ARG A 230 6.53 -10.71 13.71
CA ARG A 230 6.26 -11.10 12.33
C ARG A 230 7.13 -10.27 11.40
N ASN A 231 8.20 -10.88 10.91
CA ASN A 231 9.11 -10.33 9.90
C ASN A 231 8.45 -9.93 8.56
N ASP A 232 7.12 -10.00 8.44
CA ASP A 232 6.40 -9.81 7.17
C ASP A 232 5.62 -8.50 7.06
N GLN A 233 5.60 -7.64 8.09
CA GLN A 233 4.91 -6.35 7.97
C GLN A 233 5.82 -5.31 7.34
N ALA A 234 5.39 -4.80 6.18
CA ALA A 234 6.05 -3.67 5.54
C ALA A 234 5.59 -2.34 6.16
N ILE A 235 6.51 -1.37 6.27
CA ILE A 235 6.13 0.01 6.61
C ILE A 235 5.28 0.61 5.49
N ILE A 236 4.21 1.32 5.85
CA ILE A 236 3.26 1.93 4.91
C ILE A 236 3.52 3.43 4.85
N VAL A 237 3.65 3.98 3.66
CA VAL A 237 3.79 5.42 3.43
C VAL A 237 2.46 5.94 2.90
N VAL A 238 1.86 6.87 3.62
CA VAL A 238 0.60 7.54 3.27
C VAL A 238 0.82 9.04 3.07
N GLU A 239 -0.20 9.80 2.63
CA GLU A 239 -0.01 11.20 2.25
C GLU A 239 -0.08 12.19 3.42
N GLY A 240 -0.95 11.95 4.42
CA GLY A 240 -1.31 12.92 5.43
C GLY A 240 -1.20 12.46 6.88
N TYR A 241 -1.30 13.44 7.81
CA TYR A 241 -1.28 13.18 9.26
C TYR A 241 -2.42 12.28 9.73
N MET A 242 -3.65 12.54 9.22
CA MET A 242 -4.82 11.78 9.62
C MET A 242 -4.76 10.34 9.09
N ASP A 243 -4.20 10.12 7.91
CA ASP A 243 -4.01 8.79 7.33
C ASP A 243 -3.02 7.96 8.15
N VAL A 244 -1.91 8.58 8.59
CA VAL A 244 -0.97 7.92 9.51
C VAL A 244 -1.66 7.53 10.80
N ILE A 245 -2.41 8.45 11.42
CA ILE A 245 -3.15 8.18 12.65
C ILE A 245 -4.15 7.05 12.44
N ALA A 246 -4.90 7.07 11.34
CA ALA A 246 -5.88 6.03 11.02
C ALA A 246 -5.21 4.66 10.87
N CYS A 247 -4.11 4.56 10.12
CA CYS A 247 -3.36 3.32 9.96
C CYS A 247 -2.80 2.82 11.30
N GLN A 248 -2.19 3.71 12.12
CA GLN A 248 -1.61 3.33 13.41
C GLN A 248 -2.69 2.92 14.44
N ARG A 249 -3.89 3.48 14.38
CA ARG A 249 -5.07 3.01 15.12
C ARG A 249 -5.51 1.61 14.69
N ALA A 250 -5.39 1.30 13.41
CA ALA A 250 -5.66 -0.03 12.89
C ALA A 250 -4.52 -1.05 13.17
N GLY A 251 -3.45 -0.65 13.88
CA GLY A 251 -2.28 -1.50 14.15
C GLY A 251 -1.31 -1.62 12.98
N LEU A 252 -1.37 -0.70 12.00
CA LEU A 252 -0.52 -0.71 10.82
C LEU A 252 0.65 0.27 10.98
N PRO A 253 1.91 -0.11 10.65
CA PRO A 253 3.08 0.74 10.79
C PRO A 253 3.14 1.78 9.67
N ALA A 254 2.45 2.92 9.84
CA ALA A 254 2.36 3.95 8.83
C ALA A 254 3.18 5.20 9.14
N VAL A 255 3.66 5.87 8.08
CA VAL A 255 4.39 7.13 8.10
C VAL A 255 3.93 8.04 6.96
N ALA A 256 4.20 9.33 7.05
CA ALA A 256 3.96 10.26 5.95
C ALA A 256 5.15 11.20 5.72
N PRO A 257 5.42 11.61 4.46
CA PRO A 257 6.33 12.72 4.15
C PRO A 257 5.72 14.06 4.59
N MET A 258 6.57 15.07 4.76
CA MET A 258 6.16 16.36 5.33
C MET A 258 5.58 17.33 4.27
N GLY A 259 4.49 16.92 3.58
CA GLY A 259 3.76 17.81 2.67
C GLY A 259 4.41 18.03 1.30
N THR A 260 5.33 17.16 0.91
CA THR A 260 5.95 17.10 -0.43
C THR A 260 6.04 15.64 -0.87
N ALA A 261 6.29 15.43 -2.16
CA ALA A 261 6.61 14.09 -2.65
C ALA A 261 7.82 13.51 -1.89
N LEU A 262 7.79 12.20 -1.67
CA LEU A 262 8.84 11.45 -0.98
C LEU A 262 10.23 11.78 -1.53
N THR A 263 11.16 12.18 -0.67
CA THR A 263 12.54 12.51 -1.03
C THR A 263 13.43 11.27 -1.06
N GLU A 264 14.58 11.37 -1.72
CA GLU A 264 15.60 10.30 -1.74
C GLU A 264 16.08 9.93 -0.33
N GLU A 265 16.33 10.93 0.53
CA GLU A 265 16.73 10.68 1.93
C GLU A 265 15.64 9.98 2.73
N GLN A 266 14.37 10.33 2.52
CA GLN A 266 13.24 9.63 3.14
C GLN A 266 13.13 8.18 2.63
N MET A 267 13.35 7.93 1.33
CA MET A 267 13.39 6.58 0.76
C MET A 267 14.50 5.73 1.39
N GLU A 268 15.70 6.30 1.52
CA GLU A 268 16.82 5.62 2.18
C GLU A 268 16.50 5.30 3.66
N ARG A 269 15.82 6.20 4.37
CA ARG A 269 15.39 5.96 5.75
C ARG A 269 14.33 4.85 5.85
N LEU A 270 13.41 4.78 4.90
CA LEU A 270 12.41 3.71 4.82
C LEU A 270 13.06 2.35 4.61
N TRP A 271 14.04 2.23 3.71
CA TRP A 271 14.76 0.99 3.45
C TRP A 271 15.63 0.51 4.61
N ARG A 272 15.96 1.38 5.58
CA ARG A 272 16.60 0.95 6.84
C ARG A 272 15.63 0.25 7.78
N VAL A 273 14.31 0.43 7.58
CA VAL A 273 13.26 -0.13 8.43
C VAL A 273 12.55 -1.30 7.76
N SER A 274 12.34 -1.23 6.45
CA SER A 274 11.65 -2.25 5.66
C SER A 274 12.30 -2.38 4.28
N HIS A 275 12.51 -3.62 3.81
CA HIS A 275 13.10 -3.86 2.48
C HIS A 275 12.17 -3.46 1.33
N GLU A 276 10.87 -3.60 1.52
CA GLU A 276 9.82 -3.27 0.54
C GLU A 276 8.70 -2.44 1.17
N PRO A 277 8.93 -1.15 1.48
CA PRO A 277 7.86 -0.28 1.96
C PRO A 277 6.69 -0.23 0.97
N VAL A 278 5.47 -0.12 1.49
CA VAL A 278 4.24 0.04 0.70
C VAL A 278 3.94 1.53 0.56
N LEU A 279 3.94 2.05 -0.66
CA LEU A 279 3.50 3.41 -0.96
C LEU A 279 2.00 3.37 -1.24
N CYS A 280 1.21 3.96 -0.36
CA CYS A 280 -0.24 4.04 -0.47
C CYS A 280 -0.63 5.40 -1.04
N PHE A 281 -1.41 5.38 -2.12
CA PHE A 281 -1.94 6.56 -2.78
C PHE A 281 -3.45 6.46 -2.94
N ASP A 282 -4.11 7.60 -2.96
CA ASP A 282 -5.51 7.69 -3.31
C ASP A 282 -5.73 7.15 -4.73
N GLY A 283 -6.81 6.42 -4.96
CA GLY A 283 -7.08 5.76 -6.24
C GLY A 283 -7.56 6.71 -7.35
N ASP A 284 -7.32 8.00 -7.20
CA ASP A 284 -7.64 9.02 -8.18
C ASP A 284 -6.48 9.33 -9.14
N ALA A 285 -6.71 10.19 -10.13
CA ALA A 285 -5.68 10.59 -11.07
C ALA A 285 -4.53 11.38 -10.43
N ALA A 286 -4.73 12.02 -9.27
CA ALA A 286 -3.69 12.74 -8.56
C ALA A 286 -2.77 11.77 -7.82
N GLY A 287 -3.32 10.78 -7.12
CA GLY A 287 -2.57 9.71 -6.46
C GLY A 287 -1.77 8.88 -7.46
N LEU A 288 -2.35 8.54 -8.62
CA LEU A 288 -1.60 7.84 -9.67
C LEU A 288 -0.40 8.66 -10.19
N ARG A 289 -0.58 9.96 -10.39
CA ARG A 289 0.55 10.85 -10.74
C ARG A 289 1.59 10.94 -9.63
N ALA A 290 1.18 10.88 -8.36
CA ALA A 290 2.10 10.86 -7.23
C ALA A 290 2.90 9.54 -7.19
N ALA A 291 2.25 8.40 -7.45
CA ALA A 291 2.91 7.11 -7.60
C ALA A 291 3.96 7.13 -8.73
N TYR A 292 3.62 7.71 -9.88
CA TYR A 292 4.55 7.82 -11.02
C TYR A 292 5.77 8.71 -10.71
N ARG A 293 5.59 9.82 -9.98
CA ARG A 293 6.72 10.64 -9.49
C ARG A 293 7.59 9.91 -8.48
N ALA A 294 6.98 9.11 -7.60
CA ALA A 294 7.72 8.29 -6.64
C ALA A 294 8.59 7.24 -7.36
N ILE A 295 8.06 6.60 -8.41
CA ILE A 295 8.81 5.66 -9.26
C ILE A 295 10.02 6.35 -9.89
N GLU A 296 9.84 7.52 -10.50
CA GLU A 296 10.92 8.26 -11.18
C GLU A 296 12.10 8.54 -10.23
N ARG A 297 11.80 8.96 -9.00
CA ARG A 297 12.82 9.22 -7.98
C ARG A 297 13.45 7.97 -7.42
N ALA A 298 12.68 6.89 -7.28
CA ALA A 298 13.16 5.65 -6.70
C ALA A 298 14.05 4.85 -7.67
N LEU A 299 13.81 4.91 -8.98
CA LEU A 299 14.51 4.12 -9.99
C LEU A 299 16.05 4.16 -9.83
N PRO A 300 16.71 5.34 -9.71
CA PRO A 300 18.17 5.38 -9.58
C PRO A 300 18.68 4.79 -8.25
N LEU A 301 17.81 4.70 -7.23
CA LEU A 301 18.17 4.30 -5.88
C LEU A 301 17.92 2.81 -5.60
N LEU A 302 17.22 2.11 -6.52
CA LEU A 302 16.92 0.69 -6.36
C LEU A 302 18.21 -0.14 -6.34
N LYS A 303 18.26 -1.13 -5.45
CA LYS A 303 19.36 -2.10 -5.30
C LYS A 303 18.79 -3.46 -4.94
N ALA A 304 19.60 -4.51 -5.07
CA ALA A 304 19.22 -5.82 -4.58
C ALA A 304 18.76 -5.77 -3.12
N GLY A 305 17.58 -6.33 -2.82
CA GLY A 305 16.96 -6.31 -1.49
C GLY A 305 16.28 -4.98 -1.11
N ARG A 306 16.15 -4.01 -2.03
CA ARG A 306 15.46 -2.72 -1.79
C ARG A 306 14.52 -2.41 -2.94
N SER A 307 13.23 -2.36 -2.64
CA SER A 307 12.18 -2.03 -3.59
C SER A 307 11.06 -1.26 -2.91
N PHE A 308 9.99 -0.99 -3.63
CA PHE A 308 8.71 -0.51 -3.12
C PHE A 308 7.57 -1.35 -3.67
N ARG A 309 6.51 -1.43 -2.91
CA ARG A 309 5.20 -1.89 -3.40
C ARG A 309 4.24 -0.72 -3.41
N PHE A 310 3.16 -0.84 -4.15
CA PHE A 310 2.16 0.21 -4.31
C PHE A 310 0.79 -0.33 -3.93
N SER A 311 0.07 0.40 -3.08
CA SER A 311 -1.34 0.20 -2.81
C SER A 311 -2.10 1.40 -3.38
N LEU A 312 -3.06 1.16 -4.25
CA LEU A 312 -3.93 2.17 -4.85
C LEU A 312 -5.34 1.96 -4.30
N LEU A 313 -5.76 2.85 -3.41
CA LEU A 313 -7.06 2.73 -2.76
C LEU A 313 -8.18 3.03 -3.75
N GLY A 314 -9.17 2.14 -3.84
CA GLY A 314 -10.29 2.32 -4.76
C GLY A 314 -11.29 3.38 -4.30
N GLY A 315 -12.03 3.98 -5.26
CA GLY A 315 -13.18 4.84 -4.95
C GLY A 315 -12.88 6.22 -4.40
N GLY A 316 -11.61 6.70 -4.49
CA GLY A 316 -11.22 8.04 -4.00
C GLY A 316 -11.30 8.18 -2.47
N GLN A 317 -11.30 7.08 -1.72
CA GLN A 317 -11.25 7.05 -0.26
C GLN A 317 -9.80 7.09 0.21
N ASP A 318 -9.54 7.87 1.26
CA ASP A 318 -8.27 7.86 1.99
C ASP A 318 -8.30 6.80 3.14
N PRO A 319 -7.14 6.47 3.75
CA PRO A 319 -7.09 5.52 4.87
C PRO A 319 -7.98 5.92 6.07
N ASP A 320 -8.14 7.21 6.34
CA ASP A 320 -8.99 7.71 7.42
C ASP A 320 -10.48 7.49 7.10
N ASP A 321 -10.89 7.71 5.86
CA ASP A 321 -12.24 7.44 5.39
C ASP A 321 -12.58 5.93 5.50
N ILE A 322 -11.67 5.05 5.04
CA ILE A 322 -11.89 3.60 5.11
C ILE A 322 -11.98 3.14 6.57
N LEU A 323 -11.10 3.62 7.45
CA LEU A 323 -11.15 3.26 8.87
C LEU A 323 -12.48 3.69 9.50
N ARG A 324 -12.92 4.91 9.23
CA ARG A 324 -14.16 5.48 9.78
C ARG A 324 -15.39 4.74 9.30
N ASP A 325 -15.47 4.47 8.00
CA ASP A 325 -16.70 3.99 7.36
C ASP A 325 -16.81 2.44 7.39
N LYS A 326 -15.67 1.73 7.34
CA LYS A 326 -15.63 0.26 7.19
C LYS A 326 -14.82 -0.45 8.30
N GLY A 327 -14.12 0.29 9.14
CA GLY A 327 -13.36 -0.24 10.27
C GLY A 327 -11.97 -0.78 9.92
N ALA A 328 -11.20 -1.15 10.97
CA ALA A 328 -9.81 -1.57 10.86
C ALA A 328 -9.57 -2.84 10.00
N PRO A 329 -10.44 -3.87 10.00
CA PRO A 329 -10.24 -5.02 9.12
C PRO A 329 -10.26 -4.66 7.64
N ALA A 330 -11.19 -3.79 7.21
CA ALA A 330 -11.29 -3.34 5.83
C ALA A 330 -10.07 -2.52 5.40
N LEU A 331 -9.57 -1.65 6.29
CA LEU A 331 -8.33 -0.89 6.02
C LEU A 331 -7.12 -1.81 5.87
N ARG A 332 -6.97 -2.81 6.76
CA ARG A 332 -5.89 -3.80 6.65
C ARG A 332 -5.97 -4.60 5.35
N GLN A 333 -7.15 -5.02 4.95
CA GLN A 333 -7.34 -5.72 3.69
C GLN A 333 -6.98 -4.83 2.49
N ALA A 334 -7.50 -3.61 2.41
CA ALA A 334 -7.21 -2.67 1.33
C ALA A 334 -5.70 -2.41 1.16
N LEU A 335 -4.97 -2.27 2.28
CA LEU A 335 -3.53 -2.02 2.26
C LEU A 335 -2.68 -3.29 2.06
N SER A 336 -3.27 -4.49 2.15
CA SER A 336 -2.60 -5.75 1.78
C SER A 336 -2.62 -6.01 0.28
N GLU A 337 -3.55 -5.40 -0.46
CA GLU A 337 -3.63 -5.47 -1.92
C GLU A 337 -2.59 -4.54 -2.54
N THR A 338 -1.45 -5.11 -2.93
CA THR A 338 -0.31 -4.31 -3.40
C THR A 338 0.20 -4.77 -4.76
N HIS A 339 0.66 -3.80 -5.55
CA HIS A 339 1.32 -4.01 -6.83
C HIS A 339 2.84 -3.90 -6.70
N GLY A 340 3.57 -4.73 -7.43
CA GLY A 340 5.03 -4.68 -7.44
C GLY A 340 5.56 -3.47 -8.23
N PHE A 341 6.78 -3.05 -7.92
CA PHE A 341 7.41 -1.88 -8.55
C PHE A 341 7.49 -2.01 -10.09
N ALA A 342 7.93 -3.15 -10.60
CA ALA A 342 8.04 -3.40 -12.04
C ALA A 342 6.67 -3.37 -12.75
N GLU A 343 5.60 -3.80 -12.07
CA GLU A 343 4.24 -3.78 -12.59
C GLU A 343 3.74 -2.33 -12.77
N VAL A 344 3.88 -1.50 -11.73
CA VAL A 344 3.42 -0.10 -11.79
C VAL A 344 4.30 0.72 -12.74
N LEU A 345 5.60 0.45 -12.79
CA LEU A 345 6.52 1.04 -13.78
C LEU A 345 6.08 0.70 -15.21
N PHE A 346 5.79 -0.56 -15.49
CA PHE A 346 5.31 -0.99 -16.81
C PHE A 346 4.02 -0.27 -17.20
N ARG A 347 3.06 -0.19 -16.28
CA ARG A 347 1.79 0.51 -16.48
C ARG A 347 2.01 2.00 -16.74
N ARG A 348 2.88 2.66 -15.98
CA ARG A 348 3.25 4.05 -16.20
C ARG A 348 3.70 4.30 -17.65
N GLU A 349 4.62 3.47 -18.14
CA GLU A 349 5.15 3.64 -19.51
C GLU A 349 4.11 3.27 -20.57
N GLN A 350 3.19 2.37 -20.25
CA GLN A 350 2.08 1.99 -21.13
C GLN A 350 1.06 3.13 -21.28
N ASP A 351 0.78 3.86 -20.21
CA ASP A 351 -0.26 4.90 -20.16
C ASP A 351 0.16 6.22 -20.82
N VAL A 352 1.40 6.36 -21.26
CA VAL A 352 1.93 7.59 -21.88
C VAL A 352 1.18 7.92 -23.18
N GLU A 353 0.90 6.91 -24.02
CA GLU A 353 0.24 7.09 -25.31
C GLU A 353 -0.48 5.81 -25.76
N PRO A 354 -1.51 5.90 -26.62
CA PRO A 354 -2.15 4.72 -27.20
C PRO A 354 -1.15 3.86 -27.99
N LEU A 355 -1.21 2.53 -27.87
CA LEU A 355 -0.26 1.59 -28.47
C LEU A 355 -0.84 0.92 -29.74
N ASP A 356 -1.46 1.70 -30.61
CA ASP A 356 -2.20 1.27 -31.79
C ASP A 356 -1.34 1.17 -33.07
N THR A 357 -0.16 1.87 -33.11
CA THR A 357 0.74 1.83 -34.25
C THR A 357 2.08 1.16 -33.94
N PRO A 358 2.79 0.62 -34.96
CA PRO A 358 4.14 0.05 -34.78
C PRO A 358 5.14 1.05 -34.19
N GLU A 359 5.07 2.32 -34.57
CA GLU A 359 5.97 3.39 -34.08
C GLU A 359 5.74 3.62 -32.58
N ARG A 360 4.49 3.69 -32.14
CA ARG A 360 4.12 3.87 -30.72
C ARG A 360 4.52 2.66 -29.89
N LYS A 361 4.38 1.43 -30.41
CA LYS A 361 4.89 0.22 -29.76
C LYS A 361 6.41 0.23 -29.64
N ALA A 362 7.12 0.69 -30.69
CA ALA A 362 8.57 0.85 -30.65
C ALA A 362 8.98 1.94 -29.63
N GLY A 363 8.24 3.06 -29.58
CA GLY A 363 8.41 4.12 -28.59
C GLY A 363 8.22 3.60 -27.16
N PHE A 364 7.16 2.83 -26.92
CA PHE A 364 6.93 2.18 -25.62
C PHE A 364 8.10 1.27 -25.21
N LYS A 365 8.57 0.42 -26.13
CA LYS A 365 9.73 -0.45 -25.85
C LYS A 365 11.01 0.34 -25.56
N ALA A 366 11.19 1.50 -26.22
CA ALA A 366 12.31 2.39 -25.95
C ALA A 366 12.21 3.03 -24.54
N ARG A 367 11.00 3.46 -24.12
CA ARG A 367 10.74 3.97 -22.75
C ARG A 367 11.03 2.92 -21.69
N LEU A 368 10.58 1.67 -21.88
CA LEU A 368 10.89 0.55 -20.95
C LEU A 368 12.41 0.34 -20.83
N ARG A 369 13.13 0.43 -21.94
CA ARG A 369 14.61 0.33 -21.93
C ARG A 369 15.24 1.48 -21.14
N ALA A 370 14.78 2.70 -21.38
CA ALA A 370 15.28 3.89 -20.69
C ALA A 370 15.02 3.81 -19.17
N ALA A 371 13.81 3.37 -18.77
CA ALA A 371 13.44 3.18 -17.38
C ALA A 371 14.33 2.14 -16.68
N ALA A 372 14.56 0.98 -17.30
CA ALA A 372 15.49 -0.01 -16.76
C ALA A 372 16.92 0.53 -16.68
N GLY A 373 17.36 1.32 -17.67
CA GLY A 373 18.69 1.94 -17.70
C GLY A 373 18.91 3.06 -16.67
N ALA A 374 17.83 3.60 -16.06
CA ALA A 374 17.92 4.57 -14.99
C ALA A 374 18.34 3.93 -13.63
N ILE A 375 18.21 2.62 -13.49
CA ILE A 375 18.65 1.87 -12.31
C ILE A 375 20.18 1.82 -12.32
N GLN A 376 20.82 2.33 -11.24
CA GLN A 376 22.29 2.40 -11.15
C GLN A 376 22.94 1.03 -10.91
N ASP A 377 22.26 0.13 -10.20
CA ASP A 377 22.69 -1.26 -10.00
C ASP A 377 22.53 -2.04 -11.31
N LYS A 378 23.67 -2.42 -11.92
CA LYS A 378 23.72 -3.02 -13.27
C LYS A 378 23.02 -4.38 -13.33
N ASP A 379 23.16 -5.20 -12.29
CA ASP A 379 22.56 -6.53 -12.25
C ASP A 379 21.06 -6.42 -12.10
N LEU A 380 20.60 -5.51 -11.26
CA LEU A 380 19.18 -5.20 -11.09
C LEU A 380 18.59 -4.58 -12.37
N ALA A 381 19.28 -3.65 -13.03
CA ALA A 381 18.86 -3.05 -14.28
C ALA A 381 18.65 -4.10 -15.38
N GLU A 382 19.52 -5.13 -15.45
CA GLU A 382 19.38 -6.24 -16.38
C GLU A 382 18.14 -7.08 -16.08
N GLN A 383 17.85 -7.39 -14.81
CA GLN A 383 16.65 -8.13 -14.41
C GLN A 383 15.38 -7.34 -14.73
N TYR A 384 15.36 -6.03 -14.43
CA TYR A 384 14.23 -5.16 -14.80
C TYR A 384 14.03 -5.10 -16.31
N ARG A 385 15.10 -4.98 -17.09
CA ARG A 385 15.02 -4.98 -18.57
C ARG A 385 14.38 -6.26 -19.09
N ARG A 386 14.75 -7.43 -18.52
CA ARG A 386 14.19 -8.72 -18.88
C ARG A 386 12.71 -8.80 -18.54
N ASP A 387 12.32 -8.52 -17.28
CA ASP A 387 10.92 -8.56 -16.83
C ASP A 387 10.03 -7.61 -17.65
N LEU A 388 10.48 -6.38 -17.87
CA LEU A 388 9.72 -5.41 -18.65
C LEU A 388 9.55 -5.84 -20.12
N TYR A 389 10.55 -6.51 -20.71
CA TYR A 389 10.45 -7.02 -22.06
C TYR A 389 9.56 -8.27 -22.16
N GLU A 390 9.59 -9.14 -21.15
CA GLU A 390 8.67 -10.28 -21.07
C GLU A 390 7.22 -9.79 -20.99
N ARG A 391 6.94 -8.75 -20.20
CA ARG A 391 5.61 -8.10 -20.13
C ARG A 391 5.23 -7.45 -21.46
N PHE A 392 6.19 -6.80 -22.14
CA PHE A 392 5.97 -6.22 -23.47
C PHE A 392 5.64 -7.29 -24.51
N ASP A 393 6.41 -8.38 -24.56
CA ASP A 393 6.18 -9.46 -25.52
C ASP A 393 4.87 -10.25 -25.21
N ALA A 394 4.46 -10.32 -23.94
CA ALA A 394 3.16 -10.87 -23.53
C ALA A 394 2.00 -9.97 -24.00
N LEU A 395 2.15 -8.64 -23.94
CA LEU A 395 1.14 -7.70 -24.42
C LEU A 395 1.02 -7.69 -25.96
N PHE A 396 2.14 -7.97 -26.67
CA PHE A 396 2.21 -8.02 -28.13
C PHE A 396 2.79 -9.35 -28.61
N PRO A 397 2.04 -10.46 -28.48
CA PRO A 397 2.53 -11.76 -28.89
C PRO A 397 2.87 -11.76 -30.37
N ARG A 398 4.10 -12.13 -30.68
CA ARG A 398 4.53 -12.32 -32.06
C ARG A 398 3.80 -13.54 -32.62
N SER A 399 3.13 -13.39 -33.75
CA SER A 399 2.65 -14.54 -34.50
C SER A 399 3.83 -15.48 -34.76
N PRO A 400 3.72 -16.79 -34.48
CA PRO A 400 4.81 -17.71 -34.70
C PRO A 400 5.24 -17.59 -36.17
N GLN A 401 6.47 -17.14 -36.40
CA GLN A 401 7.06 -17.17 -37.74
C GLN A 401 7.05 -18.65 -38.15
N ARG A 402 6.27 -18.95 -39.20
CA ARG A 402 6.38 -20.27 -39.86
C ARG A 402 7.85 -20.48 -40.19
N ALA A 403 8.46 -21.46 -39.58
CA ALA A 403 9.81 -21.91 -39.95
C ALA A 403 9.89 -22.02 -41.47
N PRO A 404 10.97 -21.56 -42.12
CA PRO A 404 11.11 -21.71 -43.55
C PRO A 404 10.96 -23.19 -43.89
N TRP A 405 10.01 -23.50 -44.76
CA TRP A 405 9.82 -24.86 -45.28
C TRP A 405 11.10 -25.30 -46.01
N THR A 406 11.87 -26.21 -45.43
CA THR A 406 13.01 -26.85 -46.08
C THR A 406 12.52 -28.13 -46.74
N PRO A 407 12.58 -28.25 -48.10
CA PRO A 407 12.26 -29.52 -48.77
C PRO A 407 13.34 -30.55 -48.47
N GLY A 408 12.97 -31.66 -47.89
CA GLY A 408 13.74 -32.90 -47.85
C GLY A 408 14.49 -33.25 -46.59
N GLN A 409 13.76 -33.64 -45.55
CA GLN A 409 14.27 -34.63 -44.63
C GLN A 409 13.14 -35.60 -44.23
N GLY A 410 13.42 -36.86 -44.46
CA GLY A 410 12.52 -37.97 -44.47
C GLY A 410 11.90 -38.34 -43.12
N ARG A 411 10.81 -39.05 -43.23
CA ARG A 411 10.02 -39.77 -42.26
C ARG A 411 10.83 -40.26 -41.04
N GLY A 412 10.72 -39.55 -39.92
CA GLY A 412 11.14 -40.01 -38.59
C GLY A 412 9.89 -40.23 -37.72
N ARG A 413 9.87 -41.34 -37.01
CA ARG A 413 8.81 -41.88 -36.15
C ARG A 413 8.12 -40.81 -35.32
N PHE A 414 6.79 -40.78 -35.36
CA PHE A 414 5.93 -40.08 -34.44
C PHE A 414 6.13 -40.61 -33.00
N GLY A 415 6.79 -39.84 -32.16
CA GLY A 415 6.67 -39.99 -30.71
C GLY A 415 5.35 -39.34 -30.25
N PRO A 416 4.76 -39.75 -29.10
CA PRO A 416 3.56 -39.11 -28.59
C PRO A 416 3.82 -37.60 -28.35
N PRO A 417 2.83 -36.74 -28.63
CA PRO A 417 3.00 -35.30 -28.42
C PRO A 417 3.31 -35.01 -26.95
N PRO A 418 4.24 -34.09 -26.66
CA PRO A 418 4.52 -33.66 -25.28
C PRO A 418 3.25 -33.16 -24.62
N LYS A 419 3.03 -33.50 -23.36
CA LYS A 419 1.87 -33.02 -22.59
C LYS A 419 1.96 -31.49 -22.49
N MET A 420 0.86 -30.84 -22.84
CA MET A 420 0.69 -29.38 -22.74
C MET A 420 1.06 -28.92 -21.31
N GLY A 421 2.02 -28.00 -21.18
CA GLY A 421 2.53 -27.53 -19.88
C GLY A 421 3.96 -27.97 -19.52
N GLN A 422 4.63 -28.83 -20.35
CA GLN A 422 6.02 -29.27 -20.15
C GLN A 422 7.07 -28.43 -20.92
N THR A 423 6.63 -27.45 -21.72
CA THR A 423 7.52 -26.48 -22.37
C THR A 423 7.24 -25.08 -21.76
N VAL A 424 8.24 -24.22 -21.79
CA VAL A 424 8.11 -22.82 -21.33
C VAL A 424 6.98 -22.10 -22.09
N GLU A 425 6.82 -22.37 -23.38
CA GLU A 425 5.75 -21.84 -24.21
C GLU A 425 4.37 -22.40 -23.83
N GLY A 426 4.29 -23.69 -23.44
CA GLY A 426 3.05 -24.30 -22.97
C GLY A 426 2.61 -23.78 -21.60
N ALA A 427 3.55 -23.46 -20.71
CA ALA A 427 3.28 -22.82 -19.43
C ALA A 427 2.83 -21.37 -19.63
N GLN A 428 3.44 -20.63 -20.55
CA GLN A 428 3.05 -19.26 -20.90
C GLN A 428 1.68 -19.20 -21.60
N ALA A 429 1.39 -20.14 -22.51
CA ALA A 429 0.07 -20.27 -23.14
C ALA A 429 -1.02 -20.61 -22.11
N MET A 430 -0.69 -21.44 -21.10
CA MET A 430 -1.59 -21.72 -19.99
C MET A 430 -1.81 -20.50 -19.11
N GLN A 431 -0.78 -19.71 -18.81
CA GLN A 431 -0.91 -18.46 -18.04
C GLN A 431 -1.73 -17.39 -18.77
N SER A 432 -1.62 -17.28 -20.11
CA SER A 432 -2.44 -16.37 -20.90
C SER A 432 -3.91 -16.83 -21.01
N LEU A 433 -4.17 -18.13 -20.95
CA LEU A 433 -5.52 -18.70 -20.87
C LEU A 433 -6.19 -18.41 -19.53
N PHE A 434 -5.43 -18.29 -18.43
CA PHE A 434 -5.96 -17.93 -17.10
C PHE A 434 -6.21 -16.42 -16.91
N ARG A 435 -5.76 -15.57 -17.83
CA ARG A 435 -5.97 -14.11 -17.80
C ARG A 435 -7.01 -13.59 -18.79
N ALA A 436 -7.44 -14.39 -19.76
CA ALA A 436 -8.47 -14.00 -20.70
C ALA A 436 -9.86 -14.26 -20.08
N ILE A 437 -10.73 -13.26 -20.11
CA ILE A 437 -12.14 -13.42 -19.72
C ILE A 437 -12.73 -14.58 -20.52
N GLU A 438 -13.38 -15.52 -19.82
CA GLU A 438 -14.01 -16.66 -20.49
C GLU A 438 -15.15 -16.20 -21.41
N PRO A 439 -15.29 -16.78 -22.62
CA PRO A 439 -16.27 -16.30 -23.61
C PRO A 439 -17.72 -16.32 -23.14
N VAL A 440 -18.13 -17.29 -22.33
CA VAL A 440 -19.51 -17.40 -21.86
C VAL A 440 -19.84 -16.37 -20.77
N PRO A 441 -19.04 -16.21 -19.69
CA PRO A 441 -19.16 -15.08 -18.76
C PRO A 441 -19.15 -13.72 -19.45
N ALA A 442 -18.28 -13.52 -20.43
CA ALA A 442 -18.25 -12.29 -21.22
C ALA A 442 -19.54 -12.08 -22.02
N ALA A 443 -20.10 -13.14 -22.61
CA ALA A 443 -21.37 -13.05 -23.34
C ALA A 443 -22.55 -12.69 -22.41
N LEU A 444 -22.56 -13.24 -21.20
CA LEU A 444 -23.58 -12.91 -20.19
C LEU A 444 -23.48 -11.44 -19.78
N ALA A 445 -22.27 -10.95 -19.47
CA ALA A 445 -22.04 -9.56 -19.13
C ALA A 445 -22.37 -8.60 -20.29
N HIS A 446 -21.96 -8.94 -21.51
CA HIS A 446 -22.30 -8.16 -22.71
C HIS A 446 -23.80 -8.10 -22.95
N GLY A 447 -24.50 -9.25 -22.83
CA GLY A 447 -25.95 -9.32 -22.96
C GLY A 447 -26.68 -8.46 -21.92
N ALA A 448 -26.17 -8.38 -20.70
CA ALA A 448 -26.71 -7.53 -19.64
C ALA A 448 -26.47 -6.03 -19.91
N ILE A 449 -25.38 -5.66 -20.57
CA ILE A 449 -25.11 -4.27 -20.99
C ILE A 449 -25.98 -3.86 -22.17
N ASP A 450 -26.21 -4.76 -23.13
CA ASP A 450 -27.04 -4.49 -24.31
C ASP A 450 -28.55 -4.39 -24.01
N ASP A 451 -29.00 -5.20 -23.07
CA ASP A 451 -30.39 -5.21 -22.63
C ASP A 451 -30.42 -5.41 -21.10
N PRO A 452 -30.45 -4.31 -20.33
CA PRO A 452 -30.40 -4.38 -18.85
C PRO A 452 -31.58 -5.10 -18.21
N GLU A 453 -32.74 -5.22 -18.91
CA GLU A 453 -33.92 -5.94 -18.40
C GLU A 453 -33.66 -7.46 -18.27
N ARG A 454 -32.65 -8.00 -18.93
CA ARG A 454 -32.22 -9.40 -18.77
C ARG A 454 -31.79 -9.74 -17.34
N MET A 455 -31.36 -8.75 -16.55
CA MET A 455 -30.91 -8.94 -15.19
C MET A 455 -32.04 -8.98 -14.15
N ASP A 456 -33.25 -8.54 -14.48
CA ASP A 456 -34.30 -8.26 -13.50
C ASP A 456 -34.66 -9.46 -12.61
N ASP A 457 -34.74 -10.65 -13.18
CA ASP A 457 -35.01 -11.89 -12.43
C ASP A 457 -33.79 -12.48 -11.74
N HIS A 458 -32.59 -11.93 -11.97
CA HIS A 458 -31.31 -12.52 -11.54
C HIS A 458 -30.44 -11.57 -10.69
N LEU A 459 -30.95 -10.40 -10.27
CA LEU A 459 -30.16 -9.38 -9.58
C LEU A 459 -29.46 -9.89 -8.32
N GLU A 460 -30.13 -10.73 -7.53
CA GLU A 460 -29.57 -11.33 -6.32
C GLU A 460 -28.44 -12.31 -6.64
N ALA A 461 -28.63 -13.15 -7.65
CA ALA A 461 -27.65 -14.12 -8.09
C ALA A 461 -26.43 -13.43 -8.73
N ILE A 462 -26.62 -12.36 -9.52
CA ILE A 462 -25.53 -11.56 -10.08
C ILE A 462 -24.75 -10.84 -8.98
N SER A 463 -25.44 -10.31 -7.97
CA SER A 463 -24.78 -9.67 -6.81
C SER A 463 -23.91 -10.64 -6.02
N SER A 464 -24.34 -11.91 -5.91
CA SER A 464 -23.67 -12.93 -5.09
C SER A 464 -22.55 -13.68 -5.84
N HIS A 465 -22.72 -13.95 -7.12
CA HIS A 465 -21.87 -14.85 -7.92
C HIS A 465 -21.26 -14.19 -9.17
N GLY A 466 -21.59 -12.92 -9.45
CA GLY A 466 -21.18 -12.24 -10.67
C GLY A 466 -21.72 -12.92 -11.93
N PHE A 467 -20.93 -12.86 -13.02
CA PHE A 467 -21.20 -13.57 -14.28
C PHE A 467 -20.40 -14.87 -14.42
N GLY A 468 -19.75 -15.34 -13.33
CA GLY A 468 -18.97 -16.57 -13.34
C GLY A 468 -17.49 -16.40 -13.69
N ASP A 469 -16.99 -15.17 -13.81
CA ASP A 469 -15.58 -14.84 -13.97
C ASP A 469 -15.21 -13.70 -13.01
N LYS A 470 -14.22 -13.90 -12.14
CA LYS A 470 -13.79 -12.92 -11.13
C LYS A 470 -13.36 -11.57 -11.72
N ALA A 471 -12.88 -11.55 -12.95
CA ALA A 471 -12.53 -10.30 -13.63
C ALA A 471 -13.76 -9.42 -13.90
N LEU A 472 -14.97 -9.99 -13.86
CA LEU A 472 -16.24 -9.31 -14.10
C LEU A 472 -17.00 -8.92 -12.83
N ASP A 473 -16.51 -9.28 -11.63
CA ASP A 473 -17.24 -9.05 -10.37
C ASP A 473 -17.52 -7.56 -10.13
N GLY A 474 -16.53 -6.68 -10.36
CA GLY A 474 -16.71 -5.24 -10.24
C GLY A 474 -17.74 -4.67 -11.22
N LEU A 475 -17.76 -5.18 -12.46
CA LEU A 475 -18.75 -4.81 -13.48
C LEU A 475 -20.13 -5.32 -13.10
N ALA A 476 -20.25 -6.54 -12.60
CA ALA A 476 -21.50 -7.13 -12.14
C ALA A 476 -22.14 -6.31 -11.02
N GLN A 477 -21.37 -5.93 -10.01
CA GLN A 477 -21.83 -5.09 -8.90
C GLN A 477 -22.29 -3.71 -9.36
N GLU A 478 -21.56 -3.08 -10.28
CA GLU A 478 -21.95 -1.77 -10.82
C GLU A 478 -23.24 -1.86 -11.63
N LEU A 479 -23.42 -2.89 -12.46
CA LEU A 479 -24.65 -3.12 -13.20
C LEU A 479 -25.85 -3.35 -12.29
N VAL A 480 -25.71 -4.17 -11.23
CA VAL A 480 -26.76 -4.39 -10.23
C VAL A 480 -27.09 -3.09 -9.49
N ARG A 481 -26.09 -2.32 -9.06
CA ARG A 481 -26.27 -1.04 -8.38
C ARG A 481 -27.08 -0.06 -9.25
N LEU A 482 -26.74 0.04 -10.53
CA LEU A 482 -27.44 0.92 -11.46
C LEU A 482 -28.88 0.47 -11.67
N ARG A 483 -29.13 -0.83 -11.79
CA ARG A 483 -30.49 -1.36 -11.98
C ARG A 483 -31.35 -1.13 -10.74
N LEU A 484 -30.81 -1.31 -9.54
CA LEU A 484 -31.52 -1.07 -8.27
C LEU A 484 -31.75 0.42 -7.97
N SER A 485 -31.00 1.33 -8.58
CA SER A 485 -31.18 2.79 -8.39
C SER A 485 -32.49 3.35 -9.02
N GLY A 486 -33.24 2.51 -9.72
CA GLY A 486 -34.55 2.90 -10.33
C GLY A 486 -34.41 3.80 -11.57
N GLN A 487 -33.21 4.05 -12.05
CA GLN A 487 -33.00 4.77 -13.31
C GLN A 487 -33.26 3.83 -14.49
N SER A 488 -34.19 4.17 -15.33
CA SER A 488 -34.40 3.48 -16.62
C SER A 488 -33.25 3.85 -17.56
N LEU A 489 -32.17 3.07 -17.52
CA LEU A 489 -31.01 3.24 -18.40
C LEU A 489 -31.18 2.32 -19.62
N ASP A 490 -31.23 2.93 -20.81
CA ASP A 490 -31.07 2.19 -22.06
C ASP A 490 -29.56 1.77 -22.21
N SER A 491 -29.30 0.85 -23.14
CA SER A 491 -27.93 0.36 -23.40
C SER A 491 -26.93 1.51 -23.66
N ALA A 492 -27.32 2.56 -24.35
CA ALA A 492 -26.47 3.69 -24.69
C ALA A 492 -26.16 4.55 -23.46
N ALA A 493 -27.13 4.79 -22.58
CA ALA A 493 -26.93 5.51 -21.32
C ALA A 493 -26.09 4.69 -20.35
N LEU A 494 -26.32 3.37 -20.27
CA LEU A 494 -25.53 2.45 -19.45
C LEU A 494 -24.06 2.42 -19.88
N ARG A 495 -23.79 2.32 -21.19
CA ARG A 495 -22.42 2.35 -21.73
C ARG A 495 -21.71 3.66 -21.43
N ARG A 496 -22.39 4.81 -21.54
CA ARG A 496 -21.83 6.12 -21.16
C ARG A 496 -21.49 6.17 -19.68
N HIS A 497 -22.35 5.65 -18.82
CA HIS A 497 -22.11 5.61 -17.40
C HIS A 497 -20.91 4.71 -17.06
N LEU A 498 -20.83 3.51 -17.63
CA LEU A 498 -19.71 2.59 -17.45
C LEU A 498 -18.38 3.19 -17.94
N ALA A 499 -18.40 3.98 -19.00
CA ALA A 499 -17.21 4.71 -19.46
C ALA A 499 -16.79 5.80 -18.47
N GLN A 500 -17.73 6.54 -17.88
CA GLN A 500 -17.46 7.57 -16.88
C GLN A 500 -16.97 6.98 -15.55
N SER A 501 -17.44 5.79 -15.18
CA SER A 501 -17.01 5.06 -13.96
C SER A 501 -15.74 4.22 -14.15
N GLY A 502 -15.04 4.36 -15.29
CA GLY A 502 -13.74 3.74 -15.53
C GLY A 502 -13.78 2.30 -16.04
N HIS A 503 -14.97 1.76 -16.41
CA HIS A 503 -15.14 0.39 -16.90
C HIS A 503 -15.00 0.26 -18.43
N ASP A 504 -14.70 1.34 -19.16
CA ASP A 504 -14.67 1.36 -20.62
C ASP A 504 -13.69 0.34 -21.23
N ALA A 505 -12.51 0.18 -20.64
CA ALA A 505 -11.54 -0.82 -21.08
C ALA A 505 -12.05 -2.26 -20.87
N LEU A 506 -12.68 -2.52 -19.73
CA LEU A 506 -13.24 -3.83 -19.40
C LEU A 506 -14.43 -4.16 -20.32
N VAL A 507 -15.31 -3.21 -20.60
CA VAL A 507 -16.44 -3.38 -21.53
C VAL A 507 -15.95 -3.79 -22.92
N ARG A 508 -14.89 -3.16 -23.44
CA ARG A 508 -14.27 -3.54 -24.73
C ARG A 508 -13.69 -4.96 -24.71
N GLU A 509 -13.07 -5.37 -23.62
CA GLU A 509 -12.57 -6.75 -23.47
C GLU A 509 -13.73 -7.75 -23.38
N VAL A 510 -14.80 -7.41 -22.69
CA VAL A 510 -16.05 -8.20 -22.62
C VAL A 510 -16.63 -8.38 -24.02
N GLU A 511 -16.78 -7.33 -24.81
CA GLU A 511 -17.29 -7.40 -26.20
C GLU A 511 -16.45 -8.33 -27.07
N LYS A 512 -15.12 -8.18 -26.99
CA LYS A 512 -14.19 -8.99 -27.74
C LYS A 512 -14.19 -10.48 -27.35
N ALA A 513 -14.37 -10.76 -26.06
CA ALA A 513 -14.47 -12.13 -25.55
C ALA A 513 -15.85 -12.71 -25.87
N ALA A 514 -16.92 -11.94 -25.71
CA ALA A 514 -18.31 -12.33 -26.03
C ALA A 514 -18.50 -12.71 -27.51
N ALA A 515 -17.85 -12.00 -28.44
CA ALA A 515 -17.87 -12.32 -29.86
C ALA A 515 -17.34 -13.73 -30.19
N LYS A 516 -16.52 -14.33 -29.28
CA LYS A 516 -15.99 -15.69 -29.45
C LYS A 516 -16.88 -16.76 -28.87
N SER A 517 -17.95 -16.39 -28.14
CA SER A 517 -18.82 -17.34 -27.45
C SER A 517 -19.79 -18.06 -28.39
N GLY A 518 -20.13 -17.47 -29.53
CA GLY A 518 -21.19 -17.95 -30.41
C GLY A 518 -22.60 -17.92 -29.78
N ALA A 519 -22.80 -17.15 -28.70
CA ALA A 519 -24.06 -17.11 -27.95
C ALA A 519 -25.22 -16.58 -28.82
N PRO A 520 -26.29 -17.36 -28.99
CA PRO A 520 -27.40 -16.99 -29.91
C PRO A 520 -28.17 -15.72 -29.48
N PHE A 521 -28.18 -15.44 -28.17
CA PHE A 521 -28.83 -14.23 -27.63
C PHE A 521 -28.07 -12.92 -27.91
N LEU A 522 -26.87 -12.99 -28.49
CA LEU A 522 -26.10 -11.85 -28.99
C LEU A 522 -26.22 -11.66 -30.51
N ALA A 523 -26.95 -12.53 -31.20
CA ALA A 523 -27.14 -12.40 -32.64
C ALA A 523 -27.94 -11.15 -32.98
N ALA A 524 -27.50 -10.36 -33.96
CA ALA A 524 -28.12 -9.08 -34.33
C ALA A 524 -29.60 -9.20 -34.75
N ASN A 525 -30.05 -10.38 -35.20
CA ASN A 525 -31.41 -10.65 -35.67
C ASN A 525 -32.22 -11.48 -34.67
N ALA A 526 -31.76 -11.72 -33.44
CA ALA A 526 -32.50 -12.48 -32.45
C ALA A 526 -33.72 -11.68 -31.96
N PRO A 527 -34.96 -12.27 -31.96
CA PRO A 527 -36.10 -11.64 -31.34
C PRO A 527 -35.85 -11.34 -29.87
N LEU A 528 -36.13 -10.13 -29.40
CA LEU A 528 -35.77 -9.65 -28.06
C LEU A 528 -36.27 -10.59 -26.94
N ALA A 529 -37.52 -11.05 -27.03
CA ALA A 529 -38.11 -11.97 -26.04
C ALA A 529 -37.34 -13.32 -25.99
N GLU A 530 -37.00 -13.88 -27.15
CA GLU A 530 -36.26 -15.14 -27.24
C GLU A 530 -34.81 -14.95 -26.73
N ALA A 531 -34.19 -13.84 -27.06
CA ALA A 531 -32.84 -13.51 -26.57
C ALA A 531 -32.81 -13.39 -25.04
N ARG A 532 -33.82 -12.83 -24.40
CA ARG A 532 -33.97 -12.76 -22.94
C ARG A 532 -34.07 -14.15 -22.30
N VAL A 533 -34.94 -15.01 -22.85
CA VAL A 533 -35.09 -16.38 -22.34
C VAL A 533 -33.80 -17.18 -22.46
N ARG A 534 -33.13 -17.11 -23.60
CA ARG A 534 -31.84 -17.82 -23.82
C ARG A 534 -30.72 -17.28 -22.93
N TRP A 535 -30.70 -15.96 -22.68
CA TRP A 535 -29.76 -15.36 -21.76
C TRP A 535 -29.97 -15.87 -20.32
N SER A 536 -31.25 -15.89 -19.87
CA SER A 536 -31.62 -16.40 -18.54
C SER A 536 -31.20 -17.85 -18.35
N GLN A 537 -31.49 -18.72 -19.32
CA GLN A 537 -31.08 -20.14 -19.30
C GLN A 537 -29.55 -20.30 -19.22
N ALA A 538 -28.80 -19.47 -19.94
CA ALA A 538 -27.35 -19.49 -19.91
C ALA A 538 -26.79 -19.04 -18.56
N PHE A 539 -27.41 -18.02 -17.98
CA PHE A 539 -27.05 -17.50 -16.67
C PHE A 539 -27.30 -18.55 -15.58
N ASP A 540 -28.46 -19.20 -15.58
CA ASP A 540 -28.81 -20.27 -14.63
C ASP A 540 -27.84 -21.45 -14.74
N ALA A 541 -27.49 -21.86 -15.97
CA ALA A 541 -26.51 -22.91 -16.18
C ALA A 541 -25.12 -22.53 -15.64
N SER A 542 -24.69 -21.29 -15.84
CA SER A 542 -23.42 -20.78 -15.33
C SER A 542 -23.39 -20.72 -13.79
N THR A 543 -24.46 -20.24 -13.17
CA THR A 543 -24.64 -20.19 -11.72
C THR A 543 -24.64 -21.60 -11.11
N ARG A 544 -25.29 -22.57 -11.78
CA ARG A 544 -25.29 -23.96 -11.33
C ARG A 544 -23.88 -24.60 -11.38
N VAL A 545 -23.08 -24.26 -12.39
CA VAL A 545 -21.65 -24.70 -12.44
C VAL A 545 -20.89 -24.14 -11.25
N ALA A 546 -21.06 -22.86 -10.90
CA ALA A 546 -20.41 -22.25 -9.73
C ALA A 546 -20.82 -22.94 -8.42
N ALA A 547 -22.12 -23.17 -8.22
CA ALA A 547 -22.64 -23.88 -7.05
C ALA A 547 -22.08 -25.32 -6.92
N LEU A 548 -21.95 -26.03 -8.06
CA LEU A 548 -21.34 -27.36 -8.09
C LEU A 548 -19.84 -27.33 -7.75
N GLU A 549 -19.13 -26.28 -8.12
CA GLU A 549 -17.71 -26.09 -7.77
C GLU A 549 -17.51 -25.85 -6.28
N ASP A 550 -18.37 -25.02 -5.68
CA ASP A 550 -18.37 -24.79 -4.23
C ASP A 550 -18.70 -26.08 -3.46
N ALA A 551 -19.71 -26.84 -3.90
CA ALA A 551 -20.05 -28.12 -3.32
C ALA A 551 -18.91 -29.15 -3.44
N LEU A 552 -18.22 -29.18 -4.57
CA LEU A 552 -17.04 -30.02 -4.79
C LEU A 552 -15.86 -29.60 -3.90
N SER A 553 -15.67 -28.30 -3.69
CA SER A 553 -14.65 -27.79 -2.78
C SER A 553 -14.90 -28.21 -1.33
N GLN A 554 -16.17 -28.16 -0.90
CA GLN A 554 -16.58 -28.58 0.45
C GLN A 554 -16.51 -30.10 0.64
N ALA A 555 -16.83 -30.90 -0.38
CA ALA A 555 -16.78 -32.36 -0.33
C ALA A 555 -15.37 -32.94 -0.47
N ARG A 556 -14.37 -32.12 -0.80
CA ARG A 556 -13.00 -32.56 -1.06
C ARG A 556 -12.29 -32.99 0.22
N GLY A 557 -11.95 -34.28 0.32
CA GLY A 557 -11.19 -34.84 1.45
C GLY A 557 -12.04 -35.19 2.68
N VAL A 558 -13.37 -35.18 2.57
CA VAL A 558 -14.27 -35.63 3.65
C VAL A 558 -14.46 -37.16 3.56
N PRO A 559 -14.10 -37.93 4.61
CA PRO A 559 -14.26 -39.38 4.60
C PRO A 559 -15.72 -39.80 4.38
N GLY A 560 -15.97 -40.73 3.48
CA GLY A 560 -17.30 -41.31 3.19
C GLY A 560 -18.12 -40.54 2.13
N GLN A 561 -17.59 -39.47 1.53
CA GLN A 561 -18.30 -38.69 0.48
C GLN A 561 -17.78 -38.95 -0.96
N ASP A 562 -16.99 -39.97 -1.18
CA ASP A 562 -16.38 -40.23 -2.50
C ASP A 562 -17.39 -40.45 -3.63
N GLU A 563 -18.54 -41.03 -3.34
CA GLU A 563 -19.61 -41.25 -4.33
C GLU A 563 -20.36 -39.96 -4.65
N ALA A 564 -20.67 -39.16 -3.64
CA ALA A 564 -21.27 -37.85 -3.80
C ALA A 564 -20.33 -36.91 -4.59
N PHE A 565 -19.03 -36.90 -4.26
CA PHE A 565 -18.02 -36.15 -4.99
C PHE A 565 -17.93 -36.52 -6.48
N ARG A 566 -17.95 -37.83 -6.78
CA ARG A 566 -17.94 -38.30 -8.19
C ARG A 566 -19.19 -37.86 -8.94
N ARG A 567 -20.36 -37.94 -8.31
CA ARG A 567 -21.63 -37.49 -8.89
C ARG A 567 -21.66 -36.02 -9.19
N LEU A 568 -21.31 -35.18 -8.21
CA LEU A 568 -21.22 -33.72 -8.38
C LEU A 568 -20.21 -33.31 -9.47
N LYS A 569 -19.07 -34.02 -9.53
CA LYS A 569 -18.05 -33.80 -10.55
C LYS A 569 -18.54 -34.18 -11.95
N ALA A 570 -19.25 -35.31 -12.08
CA ALA A 570 -19.82 -35.75 -13.36
C ALA A 570 -20.87 -34.76 -13.87
N GLU A 571 -21.74 -34.26 -12.97
CA GLU A 571 -22.77 -33.26 -13.28
C GLU A 571 -22.14 -31.94 -13.74
N ARG A 572 -21.16 -31.40 -12.98
CA ARG A 572 -20.40 -30.20 -13.37
C ARG A 572 -19.73 -30.35 -14.72
N ASP A 573 -19.05 -31.48 -14.96
CA ASP A 573 -18.29 -31.72 -16.19
C ASP A 573 -19.23 -31.89 -17.40
N ALA A 574 -20.43 -32.45 -17.19
CA ALA A 574 -21.46 -32.54 -18.21
C ALA A 574 -22.00 -31.15 -18.58
N LEU A 575 -22.34 -30.33 -17.58
CA LEU A 575 -22.86 -28.98 -17.76
C LEU A 575 -21.80 -28.07 -18.42
N ARG A 576 -20.54 -28.13 -18.02
CA ARG A 576 -19.44 -27.42 -18.68
C ARG A 576 -19.25 -27.83 -20.15
N ARG A 577 -19.42 -29.11 -20.46
CA ARG A 577 -19.34 -29.58 -21.86
C ARG A 577 -20.51 -29.05 -22.68
N ALA A 578 -21.72 -29.03 -22.14
CA ALA A 578 -22.90 -28.48 -22.78
C ALA A 578 -22.77 -26.97 -23.05
N ILE A 579 -22.25 -26.21 -22.07
CA ILE A 579 -21.93 -24.79 -22.22
C ILE A 579 -20.89 -24.58 -23.34
N LYS A 580 -19.81 -25.35 -23.34
CA LYS A 580 -18.72 -25.23 -24.32
C LYS A 580 -19.12 -25.68 -25.73
N ALA A 581 -19.99 -26.67 -25.85
CA ALA A 581 -20.51 -27.16 -27.11
C ALA A 581 -21.65 -26.31 -27.68
N GLY A 582 -22.17 -25.35 -26.88
CA GLY A 582 -23.34 -24.54 -27.28
C GLY A 582 -24.65 -25.31 -27.25
N THR A 583 -24.68 -26.56 -26.77
CA THR A 583 -25.88 -27.40 -26.76
C THR A 583 -26.93 -26.98 -25.72
N ILE A 584 -26.56 -26.12 -24.79
CA ILE A 584 -27.53 -25.46 -23.88
C ILE A 584 -28.58 -24.61 -24.67
N TRP A 585 -28.21 -24.23 -25.89
CA TRP A 585 -29.07 -23.40 -26.74
C TRP A 585 -30.03 -24.22 -27.61
N GLU A 586 -29.85 -25.55 -27.70
CA GLU A 586 -30.58 -26.42 -28.64
C GLU A 586 -31.85 -27.05 -28.05
N ASP A 587 -31.94 -27.19 -26.73
CA ASP A 587 -33.04 -27.97 -26.08
C ASP A 587 -34.36 -27.23 -25.87
N SER A 588 -34.55 -26.00 -26.35
CA SER A 588 -35.80 -25.24 -26.18
C SER A 588 -36.68 -25.15 -27.43
N ALA A 589 -36.36 -25.91 -28.49
CA ALA A 589 -37.15 -25.91 -29.71
C ALA A 589 -38.15 -27.10 -29.81
N GLY A 590 -38.34 -27.85 -28.71
CA GLY A 590 -39.17 -29.05 -28.72
C GLY A 590 -39.81 -29.39 -27.37
N ALA A 591 -40.63 -28.48 -26.79
CA ALA A 591 -41.65 -28.81 -25.78
C ALA A 591 -42.81 -27.80 -25.84
#